data_62d842160dc50ba54e0de5e143b44210
#
_entry.id   62d842160dc50ba54e0de5e143b44210
#
_cell.length_a   1.000
_cell.length_b   1.000
_cell.length_c   1.000
_cell.angle_alpha   90.00
_cell.angle_beta   90.00
_cell.angle_gamma   90.00
#
_symmetry.space_group_name_H-M   'P 1'
#
loop_
_entity.id
_entity.type
_entity.pdbx_description
1 polymer ?
#
loop_
_entity_poly.entity_id
_entity_poly.type
_entity_poly.pdbx_seq_one_letter_code
_entity_poly.pdbx_strand_id
1 'polypeptide(L)'
;MSDYRVSHLAALEAEAIFIFREVAATCQRPVLLFSGGKDSIVMLHLAQKAFSPAPIPFPVMHVDTGQNFDEVIEYRDRRVAETGVQLLIASVQDAIDRGLVSEPPDGTRNRIQTPVLLEAAEKYQFDALFGGARRDEEKARAKERVFSFRDDFGQWDPKNQRPELWNLYNGRVHPGEQIRVFPLSNWTELDVWRYIGEQEIELPSVYFAAERDVVERDGMLYAVNRFIQPKDGEQVFTEKIRYRTVGDANLTAGVRSDASTVDQIVVEVAATRITERGATRGDDKTSEAAMEDRKREGYF
;
A
#
# COMPACT_ATOMS: atom_id res chain seq x y z
N MET A 1 -38.21 5.90 19.00
CA MET A 1 -37.25 4.93 18.42
C MET A 1 -36.07 5.73 17.91
N SER A 2 -34.87 5.59 18.50
CA SER A 2 -33.67 6.23 17.96
C SER A 2 -33.38 5.61 16.61
N ASP A 3 -33.35 6.42 15.56
CA ASP A 3 -32.98 5.99 14.21
C ASP A 3 -31.47 5.66 14.26
N TYR A 4 -31.13 4.39 14.52
CA TYR A 4 -29.75 3.91 14.55
C TYR A 4 -29.24 3.86 13.11
N ARG A 5 -28.58 4.92 12.69
CA ARG A 5 -27.90 5.01 11.41
C ARG A 5 -26.41 4.76 11.62
N VAL A 6 -25.91 3.70 11.02
CA VAL A 6 -24.47 3.46 10.94
C VAL A 6 -23.84 4.55 10.07
N SER A 7 -22.78 5.20 10.56
CA SER A 7 -22.06 6.19 9.76
C SER A 7 -21.38 5.50 8.55
N HIS A 8 -21.09 6.27 7.53
CA HIS A 8 -20.39 5.76 6.35
C HIS A 8 -19.06 5.07 6.73
N LEU A 9 -18.23 5.72 7.55
CA LEU A 9 -16.96 5.15 8.00
C LEU A 9 -17.14 3.90 8.87
N ALA A 10 -18.14 3.88 9.74
CA ALA A 10 -18.45 2.69 10.54
C ALA A 10 -18.92 1.51 9.66
N ALA A 11 -19.62 1.77 8.57
CA ALA A 11 -19.99 0.73 7.61
C ALA A 11 -18.77 0.18 6.86
N LEU A 12 -17.86 1.04 6.40
CA LEU A 12 -16.61 0.64 5.77
C LEU A 12 -15.69 -0.13 6.73
N GLU A 13 -15.59 0.31 7.99
CA GLU A 13 -14.86 -0.41 9.04
C GLU A 13 -15.42 -1.81 9.26
N ALA A 14 -16.75 -1.92 9.40
CA ALA A 14 -17.41 -3.21 9.63
C ALA A 14 -17.19 -4.17 8.45
N GLU A 15 -17.24 -3.68 7.21
CA GLU A 15 -16.94 -4.46 6.02
C GLU A 15 -15.49 -4.96 6.02
N ALA A 16 -14.53 -4.08 6.28
CA ALA A 16 -13.11 -4.43 6.33
C ALA A 16 -12.82 -5.46 7.44
N ILE A 17 -13.36 -5.28 8.64
CA ILE A 17 -13.25 -6.24 9.76
C ILE A 17 -13.84 -7.60 9.37
N PHE A 18 -14.99 -7.61 8.71
CA PHE A 18 -15.61 -8.84 8.21
C PHE A 18 -14.69 -9.56 7.22
N ILE A 19 -14.08 -8.84 6.27
CA ILE A 19 -13.14 -9.40 5.29
C ILE A 19 -11.92 -10.02 5.98
N PHE A 20 -11.32 -9.34 6.97
CA PHE A 20 -10.19 -9.90 7.73
C PHE A 20 -10.56 -11.21 8.42
N ARG A 21 -11.73 -11.25 9.07
CA ARG A 21 -12.20 -12.45 9.78
C ARG A 21 -12.55 -13.59 8.81
N GLU A 22 -13.15 -13.28 7.67
CA GLU A 22 -13.51 -14.27 6.64
C GLU A 22 -12.26 -14.95 6.08
N VAL A 23 -11.21 -14.17 5.76
CA VAL A 23 -9.94 -14.71 5.27
C VAL A 23 -9.25 -15.56 6.35
N ALA A 24 -9.21 -15.08 7.59
CA ALA A 24 -8.59 -15.85 8.67
C ALA A 24 -9.34 -17.17 8.97
N ALA A 25 -10.64 -17.23 8.67
CA ALA A 25 -11.45 -18.43 8.85
C ALA A 25 -11.36 -19.43 7.67
N THR A 26 -11.10 -18.94 6.46
CA THR A 26 -11.18 -19.75 5.22
C THR A 26 -9.81 -20.06 4.61
N CYS A 27 -8.80 -19.23 4.84
CA CYS A 27 -7.44 -19.42 4.34
C CYS A 27 -6.53 -20.00 5.43
N GLN A 28 -5.53 -20.78 5.02
CA GLN A 28 -4.65 -21.47 5.97
C GLN A 28 -3.46 -20.63 6.39
N ARG A 29 -2.93 -19.81 5.47
CA ARG A 29 -1.69 -19.04 5.66
C ARG A 29 -1.83 -17.62 5.08
N PRO A 30 -2.70 -16.78 5.65
CA PRO A 30 -2.79 -15.40 5.23
C PRO A 30 -1.57 -14.59 5.70
N VAL A 31 -1.28 -13.49 4.98
CA VAL A 31 -0.26 -12.49 5.34
C VAL A 31 -0.76 -11.10 5.01
N LEU A 32 -0.46 -10.11 5.85
CA LEU A 32 -0.75 -8.71 5.56
C LEU A 32 0.50 -8.03 5.02
N LEU A 33 0.39 -7.50 3.78
CA LEU A 33 1.46 -6.73 3.18
C LEU A 33 1.53 -5.34 3.80
N PHE A 34 2.65 -5.02 4.42
CA PHE A 34 2.83 -3.82 5.20
C PHE A 34 3.97 -2.96 4.65
N SER A 35 3.64 -2.00 3.79
CA SER A 35 4.60 -1.08 3.17
C SER A 35 4.97 0.11 4.07
N GLY A 36 4.28 0.32 5.20
CA GLY A 36 4.38 1.55 5.99
C GLY A 36 3.67 2.75 5.37
N GLY A 37 2.98 2.56 4.24
CA GLY A 37 2.08 3.55 3.67
C GLY A 37 0.74 3.63 4.42
N LYS A 38 0.05 4.78 4.35
CA LYS A 38 -1.18 5.06 5.10
C LYS A 38 -2.25 3.96 5.00
N ASP A 39 -2.41 3.38 3.80
CA ASP A 39 -3.41 2.34 3.56
C ASP A 39 -3.04 1.04 4.29
N SER A 40 -1.77 0.63 4.25
CA SER A 40 -1.28 -0.53 5.01
C SER A 40 -1.30 -0.30 6.53
N ILE A 41 -1.11 0.94 6.97
CA ILE A 41 -1.23 1.34 8.38
C ILE A 41 -2.68 1.20 8.86
N VAL A 42 -3.64 1.70 8.07
CA VAL A 42 -5.08 1.53 8.35
C VAL A 42 -5.46 0.05 8.34
N MET A 43 -4.95 -0.76 7.41
CA MET A 43 -5.18 -2.20 7.40
C MET A 43 -4.67 -2.89 8.66
N LEU A 44 -3.47 -2.54 9.14
CA LEU A 44 -2.93 -3.10 10.38
C LEU A 44 -3.80 -2.74 11.60
N HIS A 45 -4.27 -1.48 11.67
CA HIS A 45 -5.19 -1.04 12.70
C HIS A 45 -6.53 -1.80 12.65
N LEU A 46 -7.11 -1.97 11.46
CA LEU A 46 -8.34 -2.73 11.25
C LEU A 46 -8.16 -4.22 11.60
N ALA A 47 -7.03 -4.81 11.27
CA ALA A 47 -6.71 -6.19 11.66
C ALA A 47 -6.61 -6.34 13.19
N GLN A 48 -6.00 -5.37 13.90
CA GLN A 48 -6.02 -5.36 15.37
C GLN A 48 -7.44 -5.31 15.93
N LYS A 49 -8.30 -4.43 15.39
CA LYS A 49 -9.72 -4.35 15.80
C LYS A 49 -10.48 -5.64 15.47
N ALA A 50 -10.21 -6.25 14.33
CA ALA A 50 -10.88 -7.47 13.88
C ALA A 50 -10.71 -8.65 14.85
N PHE A 51 -9.54 -8.75 15.47
CA PHE A 51 -9.19 -9.88 16.33
C PHE A 51 -9.14 -9.54 17.82
N SER A 52 -9.25 -8.27 18.21
CA SER A 52 -9.25 -7.85 19.61
C SER A 52 -10.30 -8.63 20.45
N PRO A 53 -9.96 -9.10 21.66
CA PRO A 53 -8.71 -8.92 22.40
C PRO A 53 -7.59 -9.92 22.06
N ALA A 54 -7.80 -10.87 21.14
CA ALA A 54 -6.79 -11.80 20.69
C ALA A 54 -5.75 -11.11 19.78
N PRO A 55 -4.52 -11.64 19.66
CA PRO A 55 -3.55 -11.16 18.70
C PRO A 55 -4.01 -11.41 17.26
N ILE A 56 -3.42 -10.66 16.30
CA ILE A 56 -3.61 -10.91 14.87
C ILE A 56 -3.07 -12.32 14.55
N PRO A 57 -3.88 -13.20 13.92
CA PRO A 57 -3.51 -14.62 13.75
C PRO A 57 -2.59 -14.91 12.54
N PHE A 58 -2.05 -13.88 11.90
CA PHE A 58 -1.17 -14.00 10.73
C PHE A 58 -0.05 -12.97 10.79
N PRO A 59 1.10 -13.21 10.12
CA PRO A 59 2.21 -12.27 10.08
C PRO A 59 1.91 -11.06 9.20
N VAL A 60 2.71 -10.01 9.38
CA VAL A 60 2.85 -8.93 8.42
C VAL A 60 4.13 -9.12 7.61
N MET A 61 4.13 -8.75 6.34
CA MET A 61 5.29 -8.83 5.47
C MET A 61 5.59 -7.50 4.79
N HIS A 62 6.85 -7.10 4.86
CA HIS A 62 7.38 -5.95 4.14
C HIS A 62 8.31 -6.41 3.04
N VAL A 63 8.07 -5.94 1.80
CA VAL A 63 9.04 -6.09 0.70
C VAL A 63 9.97 -4.88 0.76
N ASP A 64 11.20 -5.11 1.18
CA ASP A 64 12.19 -4.06 1.40
C ASP A 64 13.07 -3.88 0.17
N THR A 65 12.90 -2.74 -0.50
CA THR A 65 13.75 -2.37 -1.67
C THR A 65 15.12 -1.84 -1.25
N GLY A 66 15.30 -1.47 0.02
CA GLY A 66 16.44 -0.69 0.50
C GLY A 66 16.40 0.77 0.07
N GLN A 67 15.30 1.21 -0.58
CA GLN A 67 15.11 2.59 -1.08
C GLN A 67 13.94 3.31 -0.40
N ASN A 68 13.42 2.76 0.68
CA ASN A 68 12.35 3.38 1.46
C ASN A 68 12.84 4.65 2.20
N PHE A 69 11.90 5.50 2.60
CA PHE A 69 12.16 6.60 3.53
C PHE A 69 12.55 6.06 4.90
N ASP A 70 13.58 6.65 5.53
CA ASP A 70 14.03 6.21 6.85
C ASP A 70 12.92 6.32 7.90
N GLU A 71 12.13 7.41 7.86
CA GLU A 71 11.00 7.64 8.76
C GLU A 71 9.90 6.58 8.63
N VAL A 72 9.76 5.98 7.44
CA VAL A 72 8.79 4.89 7.20
C VAL A 72 9.29 3.57 7.79
N ILE A 73 10.58 3.28 7.66
CA ILE A 73 11.20 2.10 8.24
C ILE A 73 11.17 2.15 9.76
N GLU A 74 11.55 3.29 10.35
CA GLU A 74 11.49 3.50 11.81
C GLU A 74 10.05 3.34 12.34
N TYR A 75 9.08 3.93 11.64
CA TYR A 75 7.67 3.78 11.98
C TYR A 75 7.24 2.30 11.89
N ARG A 76 7.58 1.59 10.79
CA ARG A 76 7.26 0.17 10.60
C ARG A 76 7.74 -0.66 11.79
N ASP A 77 9.02 -0.53 12.12
CA ASP A 77 9.65 -1.36 13.14
C ASP A 77 9.05 -1.10 14.52
N ARG A 78 8.83 0.16 14.86
CA ARG A 78 8.18 0.56 16.11
C ARG A 78 6.73 0.04 16.16
N ARG A 79 5.95 0.28 15.11
CA ARG A 79 4.53 -0.07 15.09
C ARG A 79 4.30 -1.56 15.14
N VAL A 80 5.13 -2.35 14.45
CA VAL A 80 5.06 -3.81 14.50
C VAL A 80 5.43 -4.33 15.90
N ALA A 81 6.47 -3.78 16.52
CA ALA A 81 6.84 -4.13 17.89
C ALA A 81 5.71 -3.86 18.90
N GLU A 82 5.02 -2.71 18.79
CA GLU A 82 3.86 -2.35 19.63
C GLU A 82 2.69 -3.34 19.48
N THR A 83 2.45 -3.82 18.25
CA THR A 83 1.35 -4.74 17.98
C THR A 83 1.67 -6.18 18.41
N GLY A 84 2.95 -6.50 18.57
CA GLY A 84 3.41 -7.86 18.85
C GLY A 84 3.23 -8.86 17.70
N VAL A 85 2.86 -8.37 16.50
CA VAL A 85 2.70 -9.23 15.32
C VAL A 85 4.07 -9.59 14.74
N GLN A 86 4.19 -10.79 14.16
CA GLN A 86 5.42 -11.22 13.50
C GLN A 86 5.65 -10.40 12.23
N LEU A 87 6.84 -9.78 12.11
CA LEU A 87 7.30 -9.12 10.88
C LEU A 87 8.17 -10.08 10.07
N LEU A 88 7.83 -10.23 8.80
CA LEU A 88 8.65 -10.88 7.79
C LEU A 88 9.18 -9.82 6.83
N ILE A 89 10.47 -9.87 6.52
CA ILE A 89 11.09 -8.95 5.56
C ILE A 89 11.54 -9.76 4.35
N ALA A 90 11.02 -9.39 3.17
CA ALA A 90 11.47 -9.90 1.89
C ALA A 90 12.41 -8.85 1.26
N SER A 91 13.72 -9.07 1.37
CA SER A 91 14.73 -8.11 0.95
C SER A 91 15.04 -8.23 -0.53
N VAL A 92 14.87 -7.13 -1.27
CA VAL A 92 15.28 -7.02 -2.67
C VAL A 92 16.80 -7.10 -2.79
N GLN A 93 17.55 -6.54 -1.83
CA GLN A 93 19.01 -6.63 -1.84
C GLN A 93 19.48 -8.08 -1.71
N ASP A 94 18.92 -8.85 -0.77
CA ASP A 94 19.26 -10.28 -0.64
C ASP A 94 18.91 -11.08 -1.89
N ALA A 95 17.82 -10.71 -2.58
CA ALA A 95 17.41 -11.33 -3.83
C ALA A 95 18.41 -11.02 -4.98
N ILE A 96 18.94 -9.79 -5.03
CA ILE A 96 20.01 -9.40 -5.98
C ILE A 96 21.28 -10.18 -5.65
N ASP A 97 21.71 -10.22 -4.39
CA ASP A 97 22.95 -10.90 -3.95
C ASP A 97 22.91 -12.41 -4.25
N ARG A 98 21.71 -13.01 -4.21
CA ARG A 98 21.49 -14.42 -4.56
C ARG A 98 21.29 -14.67 -6.07
N GLY A 99 21.21 -13.62 -6.88
CA GLY A 99 21.00 -13.69 -8.32
C GLY A 99 19.57 -14.05 -8.74
N LEU A 100 18.58 -13.90 -7.85
CA LEU A 100 17.16 -14.10 -8.17
C LEU A 100 16.66 -12.98 -9.10
N VAL A 101 17.08 -11.76 -8.85
CA VAL A 101 16.82 -10.57 -9.68
C VAL A 101 18.12 -9.80 -9.92
N SER A 102 18.15 -8.98 -10.97
CA SER A 102 19.30 -8.11 -11.27
C SER A 102 18.96 -6.66 -10.98
N GLU A 103 19.95 -5.89 -10.50
CA GLU A 103 19.80 -4.43 -10.31
C GLU A 103 19.46 -3.79 -11.67
N PRO A 104 18.35 -3.04 -11.78
CA PRO A 104 18.03 -2.34 -13.03
C PRO A 104 19.04 -1.26 -13.35
N PRO A 105 19.33 -0.98 -14.66
CA PRO A 105 20.32 0.01 -15.07
C PRO A 105 20.05 1.44 -14.56
N ASP A 106 18.78 1.77 -14.31
CA ASP A 106 18.31 3.06 -13.78
C ASP A 106 18.33 3.11 -12.24
N GLY A 107 18.70 2.01 -11.58
CA GLY A 107 18.73 1.88 -10.13
C GLY A 107 17.34 1.86 -9.46
N THR A 108 16.27 1.76 -10.22
CA THR A 108 14.90 1.74 -9.66
C THR A 108 14.48 0.32 -9.32
N ARG A 109 14.21 0.03 -8.05
CA ARG A 109 13.88 -1.32 -7.57
C ARG A 109 12.39 -1.64 -7.52
N ASN A 110 11.53 -0.68 -7.84
CA ASN A 110 10.09 -0.83 -7.73
C ASN A 110 9.54 -2.03 -8.55
N ARG A 111 10.07 -2.26 -9.76
CA ARG A 111 9.62 -3.37 -10.61
C ARG A 111 10.10 -4.74 -10.13
N ILE A 112 11.29 -4.83 -9.56
CA ILE A 112 11.85 -6.09 -9.10
C ILE A 112 11.34 -6.52 -7.71
N GLN A 113 10.45 -5.75 -7.08
CA GLN A 113 9.71 -6.18 -5.90
C GLN A 113 8.80 -7.38 -6.17
N THR A 114 8.23 -7.47 -7.39
CA THR A 114 7.26 -8.53 -7.73
C THR A 114 7.85 -9.93 -7.63
N PRO A 115 8.96 -10.27 -8.29
CA PRO A 115 9.58 -11.59 -8.13
C PRO A 115 9.96 -11.90 -6.68
N VAL A 116 10.41 -10.91 -5.90
CA VAL A 116 10.75 -11.09 -4.48
C VAL A 116 9.51 -11.39 -3.63
N LEU A 117 8.39 -10.69 -3.92
CA LEU A 117 7.11 -10.97 -3.28
C LEU A 117 6.62 -12.39 -3.60
N LEU A 118 6.69 -12.81 -4.87
CA LEU A 118 6.25 -14.14 -5.30
C LEU A 118 7.12 -15.24 -4.68
N GLU A 119 8.46 -15.09 -4.67
CA GLU A 119 9.36 -16.02 -3.98
C GLU A 119 9.01 -16.13 -2.48
N ALA A 120 8.76 -15.00 -1.81
CA ALA A 120 8.39 -15.01 -0.41
C ALA A 120 7.03 -15.70 -0.19
N ALA A 121 6.06 -15.44 -1.07
CA ALA A 121 4.74 -16.07 -0.98
C ALA A 121 4.83 -17.60 -1.15
N GLU A 122 5.64 -18.07 -2.09
CA GLU A 122 5.90 -19.49 -2.31
C GLU A 122 6.65 -20.10 -1.10
N LYS A 123 7.75 -19.47 -0.67
CA LYS A 123 8.58 -19.93 0.47
C LYS A 123 7.76 -20.14 1.73
N TYR A 124 6.86 -19.22 2.05
CA TYR A 124 6.01 -19.29 3.25
C TYR A 124 4.67 -19.96 2.97
N GLN A 125 4.40 -20.33 1.71
CA GLN A 125 3.16 -20.95 1.24
C GLN A 125 1.91 -20.12 1.61
N PHE A 126 1.98 -18.81 1.41
CA PHE A 126 0.84 -17.94 1.64
C PHE A 126 -0.24 -18.18 0.58
N ASP A 127 -1.46 -18.41 1.04
CA ASP A 127 -2.65 -18.62 0.22
C ASP A 127 -3.53 -17.37 0.09
N ALA A 128 -3.36 -16.40 0.99
CA ALA A 128 -4.03 -15.10 0.94
C ALA A 128 -3.08 -13.96 1.33
N LEU A 129 -3.01 -12.91 0.51
CA LEU A 129 -2.18 -11.74 0.77
C LEU A 129 -3.07 -10.49 0.80
N PHE A 130 -3.19 -9.87 1.98
CA PHE A 130 -3.91 -8.61 2.12
C PHE A 130 -3.10 -7.45 1.56
N GLY A 131 -3.73 -6.63 0.74
CA GLY A 131 -3.15 -5.44 0.13
C GLY A 131 -4.04 -4.21 0.30
N GLY A 132 -3.43 -3.02 0.36
CA GLY A 132 -4.10 -1.74 0.60
C GLY A 132 -4.71 -1.09 -0.63
N ALA A 133 -4.89 -1.82 -1.72
CA ALA A 133 -5.42 -1.27 -2.95
C ALA A 133 -6.89 -0.84 -2.82
N ARG A 134 -7.22 0.31 -3.40
CA ARG A 134 -8.58 0.86 -3.44
C ARG A 134 -9.03 1.07 -4.90
N ARG A 135 -10.33 0.95 -5.14
CA ARG A 135 -10.90 1.13 -6.49
C ARG A 135 -10.82 2.56 -7.01
N ASP A 136 -10.77 3.56 -6.12
CA ASP A 136 -10.68 4.97 -6.51
C ASP A 136 -9.25 5.42 -6.84
N GLU A 137 -8.24 4.64 -6.45
CA GLU A 137 -6.84 4.97 -6.61
C GLU A 137 -6.43 5.04 -8.09
N GLU A 138 -6.97 4.10 -8.89
CA GLU A 138 -6.67 4.01 -10.32
C GLU A 138 -7.71 3.17 -11.06
N LYS A 139 -7.98 3.51 -12.34
CA LYS A 139 -9.00 2.87 -13.18
C LYS A 139 -8.83 1.35 -13.32
N ALA A 140 -7.60 0.86 -13.42
CA ALA A 140 -7.33 -0.57 -13.54
C ALA A 140 -7.76 -1.33 -12.27
N ARG A 141 -7.64 -0.72 -11.09
CA ARG A 141 -8.06 -1.31 -9.81
C ARG A 141 -9.58 -1.38 -9.66
N ALA A 142 -10.34 -0.51 -10.33
CA ALA A 142 -11.80 -0.58 -10.31
C ALA A 142 -12.38 -1.88 -10.89
N LYS A 143 -11.59 -2.62 -11.68
CA LYS A 143 -11.98 -3.91 -12.26
C LYS A 143 -11.73 -5.09 -11.32
N GLU A 144 -10.90 -4.94 -10.29
CA GLU A 144 -10.59 -6.01 -9.35
C GLU A 144 -11.73 -6.26 -8.37
N ARG A 145 -11.85 -7.50 -7.95
CA ARG A 145 -12.71 -7.93 -6.85
C ARG A 145 -12.03 -7.68 -5.52
N VAL A 146 -12.77 -7.75 -4.42
CA VAL A 146 -12.19 -7.74 -3.06
C VAL A 146 -11.30 -8.96 -2.88
N PHE A 147 -11.73 -10.14 -3.38
CA PHE A 147 -10.90 -11.35 -3.51
C PHE A 147 -10.45 -11.49 -4.97
N SER A 148 -9.24 -11.09 -5.24
CA SER A 148 -8.64 -11.13 -6.57
C SER A 148 -7.79 -12.39 -6.73
N PHE A 149 -8.29 -13.35 -7.51
CA PHE A 149 -7.63 -14.65 -7.71
C PHE A 149 -6.41 -14.52 -8.60
N ARG A 150 -5.35 -15.24 -8.24
CA ARG A 150 -4.10 -15.34 -8.96
C ARG A 150 -3.88 -16.79 -9.36
N ASP A 151 -3.38 -16.99 -10.57
CA ASP A 151 -2.97 -18.31 -11.07
C ASP A 151 -1.69 -18.82 -10.40
N ASP A 152 -1.21 -19.98 -10.80
CA ASP A 152 0.02 -20.62 -10.30
C ASP A 152 1.29 -19.77 -10.51
N PHE A 153 1.23 -18.78 -11.41
CA PHE A 153 2.32 -17.82 -11.66
C PHE A 153 2.17 -16.52 -10.88
N GLY A 154 1.14 -16.39 -10.04
CA GLY A 154 0.82 -15.19 -9.30
C GLY A 154 0.16 -14.09 -10.14
N GLN A 155 -0.20 -14.36 -11.39
CA GLN A 155 -0.82 -13.40 -12.30
C GLN A 155 -2.32 -13.31 -12.05
N TRP A 156 -2.89 -12.12 -12.27
CA TRP A 156 -4.33 -11.94 -12.17
C TRP A 156 -5.09 -12.81 -13.16
N ASP A 157 -5.99 -13.65 -12.65
CA ASP A 157 -6.83 -14.52 -13.46
C ASP A 157 -8.26 -13.96 -13.57
N PRO A 158 -8.55 -13.15 -14.60
CA PRO A 158 -9.88 -12.55 -14.78
C PRO A 158 -10.97 -13.56 -15.09
N LYS A 159 -10.63 -14.78 -15.53
CA LYS A 159 -11.59 -15.81 -15.91
C LYS A 159 -12.14 -16.56 -14.71
N ASN A 160 -11.32 -16.71 -13.68
CA ASN A 160 -11.67 -17.46 -12.46
C ASN A 160 -12.09 -16.55 -11.30
N GLN A 161 -12.32 -15.23 -11.57
CA GLN A 161 -12.89 -14.34 -10.56
C GLN A 161 -14.29 -14.79 -10.15
N ARG A 162 -14.55 -14.78 -8.84
CA ARG A 162 -15.83 -15.23 -8.28
C ARG A 162 -16.78 -14.06 -8.05
N PRO A 163 -18.10 -14.25 -8.18
CA PRO A 163 -19.08 -13.23 -7.80
C PRO A 163 -19.01 -12.92 -6.29
N GLU A 164 -19.13 -11.64 -5.94
CA GLU A 164 -19.14 -11.16 -4.54
C GLU A 164 -20.50 -10.55 -4.20
N LEU A 165 -21.59 -11.26 -4.58
CA LEU A 165 -22.94 -10.82 -4.30
C LEU A 165 -23.20 -10.84 -2.80
N TRP A 166 -23.85 -9.79 -2.30
CA TRP A 166 -24.21 -9.63 -0.88
C TRP A 166 -23.02 -9.69 0.08
N ASN A 167 -21.85 -9.29 -0.37
CA ASN A 167 -20.58 -9.39 0.39
C ASN A 167 -20.27 -10.82 0.87
N LEU A 168 -20.66 -11.81 0.11
CA LEU A 168 -20.29 -13.20 0.33
C LEU A 168 -19.00 -13.48 -0.44
N TYR A 169 -17.96 -13.88 0.27
CA TYR A 169 -16.65 -14.17 -0.28
C TYR A 169 -16.39 -15.68 -0.27
N ASN A 170 -15.76 -16.16 -1.33
CA ASN A 170 -15.34 -17.55 -1.41
C ASN A 170 -13.81 -17.58 -1.55
N GLY A 171 -13.12 -17.78 -0.44
CA GLY A 171 -11.66 -17.81 -0.34
C GLY A 171 -11.01 -19.15 -0.69
N ARG A 172 -11.76 -20.14 -1.19
CA ARG A 172 -11.19 -21.44 -1.51
C ARG A 172 -10.22 -21.33 -2.69
N VAL A 173 -8.98 -21.76 -2.47
CA VAL A 173 -7.91 -21.85 -3.49
C VAL A 173 -7.50 -23.30 -3.70
N HIS A 174 -6.99 -23.61 -4.89
CA HIS A 174 -6.30 -24.86 -5.15
C HIS A 174 -4.80 -24.74 -4.76
N PRO A 175 -4.10 -25.85 -4.56
CA PRO A 175 -2.66 -25.82 -4.34
C PRO A 175 -1.95 -25.06 -5.47
N GLY A 176 -1.10 -24.07 -5.10
CA GLY A 176 -0.40 -23.19 -6.04
C GLY A 176 -1.12 -21.88 -6.35
N GLU A 177 -2.44 -21.82 -6.23
CA GLU A 177 -3.20 -20.57 -6.39
C GLU A 177 -3.10 -19.67 -5.15
N GLN A 178 -3.27 -18.38 -5.35
CA GLN A 178 -3.27 -17.36 -4.29
C GLN A 178 -4.43 -16.37 -4.49
N ILE A 179 -4.82 -15.73 -3.38
CA ILE A 179 -5.78 -14.63 -3.43
C ILE A 179 -5.08 -13.35 -2.96
N ARG A 180 -5.23 -12.27 -3.73
CA ARG A 180 -5.00 -10.92 -3.22
C ARG A 180 -6.29 -10.41 -2.62
N VAL A 181 -6.25 -9.97 -1.38
CA VAL A 181 -7.44 -9.51 -0.65
C VAL A 181 -7.33 -8.02 -0.37
N PHE A 182 -8.37 -7.27 -0.74
CA PHE A 182 -8.38 -5.81 -0.65
C PHE A 182 -9.46 -5.30 0.31
N PRO A 183 -9.22 -5.29 1.65
CA PRO A 183 -10.21 -4.85 2.63
C PRO A 183 -10.64 -3.39 2.47
N LEU A 184 -9.78 -2.56 1.87
CA LEU A 184 -10.04 -1.15 1.62
C LEU A 184 -10.60 -0.88 0.21
N SER A 185 -11.01 -1.91 -0.55
CA SER A 185 -11.42 -1.78 -1.95
C SER A 185 -12.49 -0.71 -2.19
N ASN A 186 -13.45 -0.57 -1.27
CA ASN A 186 -14.56 0.37 -1.36
C ASN A 186 -14.28 1.74 -0.70
N TRP A 187 -13.11 1.93 -0.10
CA TRP A 187 -12.72 3.17 0.54
C TRP A 187 -12.18 4.17 -0.48
N THR A 188 -12.51 5.45 -0.31
CA THR A 188 -11.85 6.54 -1.01
C THR A 188 -10.60 7.01 -0.25
N GLU A 189 -9.72 7.78 -0.91
CA GLU A 189 -8.60 8.42 -0.22
C GLU A 189 -9.10 9.29 0.94
N LEU A 190 -10.20 10.02 0.72
CA LEU A 190 -10.80 10.86 1.75
C LEU A 190 -11.32 10.04 2.94
N ASP A 191 -11.90 8.86 2.70
CA ASP A 191 -12.35 7.97 3.78
C ASP A 191 -11.16 7.48 4.61
N VAL A 192 -10.05 7.11 3.97
CA VAL A 192 -8.82 6.71 4.67
C VAL A 192 -8.32 7.83 5.57
N TRP A 193 -8.22 9.07 5.07
CA TRP A 193 -7.75 10.20 5.87
C TRP A 193 -8.70 10.57 7.01
N ARG A 194 -10.02 10.54 6.77
CA ARG A 194 -11.03 10.77 7.83
C ARG A 194 -10.95 9.70 8.91
N TYR A 195 -10.80 8.44 8.49
CA TYR A 195 -10.69 7.34 9.43
C TYR A 195 -9.42 7.43 10.27
N ILE A 196 -8.29 7.83 9.67
CA ILE A 196 -7.03 8.10 10.40
C ILE A 196 -7.26 9.18 11.48
N GLY A 197 -7.98 10.26 11.14
CA GLY A 197 -8.31 11.31 12.11
C GLY A 197 -9.27 10.85 13.20
N GLU A 198 -10.36 10.15 12.86
CA GLU A 198 -11.35 9.65 13.83
C GLU A 198 -10.77 8.60 14.79
N GLN A 199 -9.83 7.78 14.34
CA GLN A 199 -9.21 6.73 15.14
C GLN A 199 -7.86 7.14 15.74
N GLU A 200 -7.44 8.39 15.53
CA GLU A 200 -6.16 8.95 16.01
C GLU A 200 -4.96 8.07 15.65
N ILE A 201 -4.97 7.54 14.41
CA ILE A 201 -3.92 6.66 13.93
C ILE A 201 -2.66 7.46 13.65
N GLU A 202 -1.57 7.11 14.31
CA GLU A 202 -0.26 7.71 14.07
C GLU A 202 0.28 7.35 12.68
N LEU A 203 0.95 8.32 12.03
CA LEU A 203 1.56 8.17 10.72
C LEU A 203 3.04 8.58 10.74
N PRO A 204 3.85 8.08 9.79
CA PRO A 204 5.20 8.60 9.56
C PRO A 204 5.18 10.09 9.21
N SER A 205 6.20 10.83 9.68
CA SER A 205 6.30 12.29 9.51
C SER A 205 6.28 12.75 8.04
N VAL A 206 6.66 11.90 7.11
CA VAL A 206 6.66 12.19 5.66
C VAL A 206 5.28 12.61 5.11
N TYR A 207 4.20 12.22 5.77
CA TYR A 207 2.85 12.61 5.36
C TYR A 207 2.49 14.06 5.68
N PHE A 208 3.24 14.71 6.56
CA PHE A 208 3.00 16.08 7.00
C PHE A 208 3.95 17.05 6.31
N ALA A 209 3.46 18.27 6.07
CA ALA A 209 4.22 19.31 5.38
C ALA A 209 5.44 19.73 6.21
N ALA A 210 6.60 19.73 5.57
CA ALA A 210 7.86 20.18 6.11
C ALA A 210 8.68 20.90 5.04
N GLU A 211 9.52 21.83 5.44
CA GLU A 211 10.52 22.45 4.56
C GLU A 211 11.57 21.40 4.17
N ARG A 212 11.79 21.24 2.87
CA ARG A 212 12.79 20.33 2.32
C ARG A 212 13.51 20.98 1.16
N ASP A 213 14.79 20.69 1.01
CA ASP A 213 15.53 21.01 -0.20
C ASP A 213 15.05 20.08 -1.31
N VAL A 214 14.66 20.65 -2.43
CA VAL A 214 14.05 19.94 -3.55
C VAL A 214 14.70 20.30 -4.87
N VAL A 215 14.59 19.38 -5.82
CA VAL A 215 14.82 19.61 -7.26
C VAL A 215 13.52 19.38 -8.00
N GLU A 216 13.29 20.13 -9.06
CA GLU A 216 12.09 19.94 -9.92
C GLU A 216 12.50 19.17 -11.18
N ARG A 217 11.81 18.05 -11.44
CA ARG A 217 11.98 17.20 -12.63
C ARG A 217 10.62 16.92 -13.23
N ASP A 218 10.42 17.25 -14.50
CA ASP A 218 9.15 17.02 -15.22
C ASP A 218 7.91 17.57 -14.48
N GLY A 219 8.07 18.71 -13.80
CA GLY A 219 7.03 19.37 -13.01
C GLY A 219 6.71 18.68 -11.68
N MET A 220 7.57 17.77 -11.21
CA MET A 220 7.45 17.10 -9.93
C MET A 220 8.60 17.49 -8.99
N LEU A 221 8.29 17.61 -7.68
CA LEU A 221 9.25 17.98 -6.66
C LEU A 221 9.84 16.74 -5.99
N TYR A 222 11.13 16.58 -6.10
CA TYR A 222 11.87 15.51 -5.44
C TYR A 222 12.75 16.08 -4.34
N ALA A 223 12.54 15.64 -3.10
CA ALA A 223 13.42 16.05 -2.01
C ALA A 223 14.81 15.44 -2.19
N VAL A 224 15.82 16.30 -1.99
CA VAL A 224 17.21 15.88 -1.99
C VAL A 224 17.46 14.94 -0.81
N ASN A 225 17.96 13.76 -1.10
CA ASN A 225 18.25 12.72 -0.11
C ASN A 225 19.37 11.81 -0.63
N ARG A 226 19.70 10.72 0.08
CA ARG A 226 20.78 9.80 -0.33
C ARG A 226 20.56 9.15 -1.71
N PHE A 227 19.32 9.07 -2.19
CA PHE A 227 18.98 8.49 -3.49
C PHE A 227 18.75 9.53 -4.58
N ILE A 228 18.42 10.77 -4.20
CA ILE A 228 18.16 11.88 -5.12
C ILE A 228 19.19 12.97 -4.87
N GLN A 229 20.17 13.02 -5.76
CA GLN A 229 21.18 14.08 -5.78
C GLN A 229 20.91 15.03 -6.95
N PRO A 230 21.19 16.35 -6.79
CA PRO A 230 21.07 17.30 -7.89
C PRO A 230 21.99 16.90 -9.05
N LYS A 231 21.48 16.98 -10.27
CA LYS A 231 22.24 16.80 -11.50
C LYS A 231 22.86 18.13 -11.95
N ASP A 232 23.82 18.06 -12.87
CA ASP A 232 24.45 19.27 -13.45
C ASP A 232 23.37 20.17 -14.08
N GLY A 233 23.33 21.43 -13.62
CA GLY A 233 22.38 22.42 -14.09
C GLY A 233 21.02 22.41 -13.37
N GLU A 234 20.73 21.46 -12.49
CA GLU A 234 19.54 21.50 -11.65
C GLU A 234 19.69 22.51 -10.50
N GLN A 235 18.65 23.30 -10.25
CA GLN A 235 18.61 24.22 -9.11
C GLN A 235 17.99 23.51 -7.92
N VAL A 236 18.68 23.58 -6.79
CA VAL A 236 18.13 23.20 -5.48
C VAL A 236 17.49 24.41 -4.85
N PHE A 237 16.27 24.27 -4.36
CA PHE A 237 15.58 25.31 -3.61
C PHE A 237 14.80 24.68 -2.45
N THR A 238 14.57 25.46 -1.41
CA THR A 238 13.78 25.00 -0.26
C THR A 238 12.31 25.23 -0.53
N GLU A 239 11.49 24.19 -0.35
CA GLU A 239 10.03 24.25 -0.54
C GLU A 239 9.33 23.46 0.56
N LYS A 240 8.14 23.91 0.95
CA LYS A 240 7.30 23.21 1.92
C LYS A 240 6.46 22.16 1.20
N ILE A 241 6.79 20.91 1.42
CA ILE A 241 6.16 19.76 0.75
C ILE A 241 5.74 18.69 1.75
N ARG A 242 4.77 17.87 1.37
CA ARG A 242 4.43 16.59 1.99
C ARG A 242 4.35 15.49 0.95
N TYR A 243 4.39 14.25 1.39
CA TYR A 243 4.14 13.13 0.49
C TYR A 243 2.68 12.66 0.64
N ARG A 244 1.97 12.58 -0.49
CA ARG A 244 0.57 12.13 -0.54
C ARG A 244 0.49 10.61 -0.59
N THR A 245 1.44 9.99 -1.30
CA THR A 245 1.70 8.54 -1.28
C THR A 245 3.12 8.30 -0.80
N VAL A 246 3.38 7.12 -0.27
CA VAL A 246 4.72 6.70 0.14
C VAL A 246 5.08 5.42 -0.61
N GLY A 247 6.21 5.47 -1.29
CA GLY A 247 6.86 4.36 -1.98
C GLY A 247 8.37 4.48 -1.79
N ASP A 248 9.15 4.08 -2.80
CA ASP A 248 10.59 4.30 -2.77
C ASP A 248 10.93 5.79 -2.83
N ALA A 249 11.88 6.23 -2.00
CA ALA A 249 12.25 7.63 -1.83
C ALA A 249 12.86 8.25 -3.10
N ASN A 250 13.40 7.43 -4.01
CA ASN A 250 13.93 7.86 -5.29
C ASN A 250 12.86 8.06 -6.39
N LEU A 251 11.64 7.53 -6.19
CA LEU A 251 10.56 7.57 -7.17
C LEU A 251 9.35 8.39 -6.71
N THR A 252 9.30 8.73 -5.43
CA THR A 252 8.14 9.43 -4.85
C THR A 252 8.37 10.92 -4.85
N ALA A 253 7.51 11.66 -5.55
CA ALA A 253 7.52 13.12 -5.58
C ALA A 253 6.66 13.69 -4.44
N GLY A 254 7.09 14.82 -3.89
CA GLY A 254 6.33 15.62 -2.94
C GLY A 254 5.32 16.52 -3.64
N VAL A 255 4.29 16.91 -2.92
CA VAL A 255 3.33 17.94 -3.33
C VAL A 255 3.50 19.17 -2.44
N ARG A 256 3.40 20.39 -3.02
CA ARG A 256 3.37 21.62 -2.24
C ARG A 256 2.17 21.62 -1.31
N SER A 257 2.42 21.84 -0.03
CA SER A 257 1.38 21.80 0.99
C SER A 257 1.81 22.49 2.26
N ASP A 258 0.85 23.10 2.96
CA ASP A 258 1.01 23.62 4.32
C ASP A 258 0.41 22.69 5.38
N ALA A 259 -0.21 21.58 4.97
CA ALA A 259 -0.93 20.69 5.85
C ALA A 259 0.03 19.91 6.79
N SER A 260 0.04 20.31 8.06
CA SER A 260 0.86 19.73 9.13
C SER A 260 0.07 18.87 10.12
N THR A 261 -1.26 18.76 9.93
CA THR A 261 -2.16 17.95 10.74
C THR A 261 -3.08 17.12 9.84
N VAL A 262 -3.64 16.04 10.37
CA VAL A 262 -4.59 15.18 9.65
C VAL A 262 -5.81 15.98 9.18
N ASP A 263 -6.37 16.85 10.01
CA ASP A 263 -7.53 17.68 9.63
C ASP A 263 -7.24 18.59 8.44
N GLN A 264 -6.05 19.20 8.40
CA GLN A 264 -5.63 20.02 7.26
C GLN A 264 -5.48 19.18 5.99
N ILE A 265 -4.93 17.96 6.10
CA ILE A 265 -4.83 17.03 4.98
C ILE A 265 -6.23 16.63 4.49
N VAL A 266 -7.17 16.36 5.38
CA VAL A 266 -8.57 16.05 5.02
C VAL A 266 -9.19 17.17 4.18
N VAL A 267 -9.00 18.43 4.59
CA VAL A 267 -9.49 19.61 3.83
C VAL A 267 -8.83 19.70 2.46
N GLU A 268 -7.51 19.50 2.40
CA GLU A 268 -6.74 19.54 1.14
C GLU A 268 -7.19 18.42 0.18
N VAL A 269 -7.32 17.18 0.67
CA VAL A 269 -7.75 16.04 -0.13
C VAL A 269 -9.18 16.22 -0.63
N ALA A 270 -10.09 16.72 0.20
CA ALA A 270 -11.47 17.00 -0.19
C ALA A 270 -11.58 18.06 -1.31
N ALA A 271 -10.63 19.00 -1.39
CA ALA A 271 -10.58 20.02 -2.43
C ALA A 271 -9.89 19.55 -3.74
N THR A 272 -9.18 18.44 -3.70
CA THR A 272 -8.35 17.97 -4.81
C THR A 272 -9.19 17.18 -5.83
N ARG A 273 -8.97 17.46 -7.14
CA ARG A 273 -9.63 16.75 -8.25
C ARG A 273 -8.74 15.70 -8.93
N ILE A 274 -7.46 15.65 -8.59
CA ILE A 274 -6.47 14.76 -9.20
C ILE A 274 -6.33 13.52 -8.31
N THR A 275 -6.33 12.35 -8.93
CA THR A 275 -6.12 11.10 -8.20
C THR A 275 -4.75 11.07 -7.53
N GLU A 276 -4.64 10.34 -6.45
CA GLU A 276 -3.45 10.24 -5.61
C GLU A 276 -2.20 9.86 -6.42
N ARG A 277 -2.29 8.82 -7.25
CA ARG A 277 -1.15 8.32 -8.05
C ARG A 277 -0.78 9.27 -9.20
N GLY A 278 -1.75 9.89 -9.84
CA GLY A 278 -1.51 10.82 -10.93
C GLY A 278 -0.71 12.07 -10.54
N ALA A 279 -0.70 12.41 -9.24
CA ALA A 279 0.03 13.57 -8.73
C ALA A 279 1.47 13.26 -8.29
N THR A 280 1.80 12.00 -7.92
CA THR A 280 3.01 11.72 -7.12
C THR A 280 3.91 10.62 -7.67
N ARG A 281 3.44 9.79 -8.62
CA ARG A 281 4.21 8.68 -9.17
C ARG A 281 4.80 9.00 -10.53
N GLY A 282 6.12 9.18 -10.58
CA GLY A 282 6.85 9.45 -11.83
C GLY A 282 6.83 8.28 -12.83
N ASP A 283 6.83 7.07 -12.30
CA ASP A 283 6.83 5.83 -13.09
C ASP A 283 5.46 5.52 -13.77
N ASP A 284 4.36 6.06 -13.27
CA ASP A 284 3.02 5.88 -13.87
C ASP A 284 2.79 6.83 -15.08
N LYS A 285 3.62 7.86 -15.29
CA LYS A 285 3.51 8.79 -16.44
C LYS A 285 4.02 8.20 -17.77
N THR A 286 4.78 7.13 -17.72
CA THR A 286 5.42 6.55 -18.91
C THR A 286 4.55 5.55 -19.68
N SER A 287 3.42 5.10 -19.12
CA SER A 287 2.47 4.19 -19.80
C SER A 287 1.09 4.27 -19.16
N GLU A 288 0.05 4.51 -19.98
CA GLU A 288 -1.36 4.38 -19.55
C GLU A 288 -1.72 2.94 -19.12
N ALA A 289 -0.92 1.96 -19.53
CA ALA A 289 -1.10 0.55 -19.22
C ALA A 289 -0.23 0.03 -18.08
N ALA A 290 0.57 0.90 -17.43
CA ALA A 290 1.57 0.47 -16.43
C ALA A 290 1.01 -0.45 -15.32
N MET A 291 -0.20 -0.19 -14.84
CA MET A 291 -0.85 -1.04 -13.83
C MET A 291 -1.43 -2.34 -14.39
N GLU A 292 -1.93 -2.34 -15.63
CA GLU A 292 -2.39 -3.56 -16.29
C GLU A 292 -1.19 -4.51 -16.55
N ASP A 293 -0.06 -3.96 -16.95
CA ASP A 293 1.17 -4.74 -17.14
C ASP A 293 1.68 -5.30 -15.81
N ARG A 294 1.69 -4.51 -14.73
CA ARG A 294 2.07 -4.98 -13.38
C ARG A 294 1.16 -6.09 -12.85
N LYS A 295 -0.15 -6.05 -13.14
CA LYS A 295 -1.07 -7.14 -12.80
C LYS A 295 -0.72 -8.43 -13.52
N ARG A 296 -0.31 -8.34 -14.79
CA ARG A 296 0.17 -9.49 -15.57
C ARG A 296 1.48 -10.05 -15.04
N GLU A 297 2.31 -9.20 -14.45
CA GLU A 297 3.57 -9.58 -13.81
C GLU A 297 3.38 -10.16 -12.39
N GLY A 298 2.16 -10.15 -11.84
CA GLY A 298 1.85 -10.65 -10.49
C GLY A 298 1.94 -9.59 -9.38
N TYR A 299 2.11 -8.31 -9.73
CA TYR A 299 1.97 -7.20 -8.78
C TYR A 299 0.48 -6.98 -8.44
N PHE A 300 0.17 -6.25 -7.33
CA PHE A 300 -1.23 -6.07 -6.90
C PHE A 300 -2.15 -5.66 -8.02
#